data_228752ec14864464e7c080b75dca3479
#
_entry.id   228752ec14864464e7c080b75dca3479
#
_cell.length_a   1.000
_cell.length_b   1.000
_cell.length_c   1.000
_cell.angle_alpha   90.00
_cell.angle_beta   90.00
_cell.angle_gamma   90.00
#
_symmetry.space_group_name_H-M   'P 1'
#
loop_
_entity.id
_entity.type
_entity.pdbx_description
1 polymer ?
#
loop_
_entity_poly.entity_id
_entity_poly.type
_entity_poly.pdbx_seq_one_letter_code
_entity_poly.pdbx_strand_id
1 'polypeptide(L)'
;MLFRKNIIIILFVFFLQSCGFQPLYNIESLSGFIVNEPNNKSESSLIIYKGLDGALKPLSTSNNFIISFTIDEQFEDIDIREDEKVLRKNIAISVKFSIKKEIDEEEIFTGESLISSAYNRVAEPYANFIAEQDTKDRILLLVIQDIKRQLALFKKNQGK
;
A
#
# COMPACT_ATOMS: atom_id res chain seq x y z
N MET A 1 2.58 53.64 -17.49
CA MET A 1 2.21 52.85 -16.28
C MET A 1 1.65 51.45 -16.59
N LEU A 2 0.94 51.24 -17.66
CA LEU A 2 0.39 49.93 -18.07
C LEU A 2 1.47 48.87 -18.39
N PHE A 3 2.57 49.22 -19.01
CA PHE A 3 3.64 48.29 -19.39
C PHE A 3 4.28 47.58 -18.19
N ARG A 4 4.52 48.28 -17.07
CA ARG A 4 5.07 47.70 -15.83
C ARG A 4 4.10 46.72 -15.17
N LYS A 5 2.80 46.96 -15.24
CA LYS A 5 1.77 46.04 -14.69
C LYS A 5 1.72 44.73 -15.45
N ASN A 6 1.81 44.77 -16.77
CA ASN A 6 1.79 43.57 -17.60
C ASN A 6 3.07 42.70 -17.42
N ILE A 7 4.22 43.32 -17.18
CA ILE A 7 5.49 42.58 -16.93
C ILE A 7 5.39 41.82 -15.57
N ILE A 8 4.79 42.42 -14.54
CA ILE A 8 4.61 41.76 -13.24
C ILE A 8 3.67 40.58 -13.33
N ILE A 9 2.59 40.69 -14.13
CA ILE A 9 1.63 39.59 -14.32
C ILE A 9 2.29 38.42 -15.07
N ILE A 10 3.08 38.70 -16.10
CA ILE A 10 3.83 37.67 -16.86
C ILE A 10 4.85 36.97 -15.96
N LEU A 11 5.58 37.71 -15.13
CA LEU A 11 6.52 37.16 -14.16
C LEU A 11 5.83 36.27 -13.14
N PHE A 12 4.65 36.65 -12.65
CA PHE A 12 3.85 35.88 -11.68
C PHE A 12 3.33 34.57 -12.30
N VAL A 13 2.91 34.58 -13.57
CA VAL A 13 2.49 33.36 -14.28
C VAL A 13 3.62 32.37 -14.46
N PHE A 14 4.87 32.85 -14.68
CA PHE A 14 6.07 32.00 -14.76
C PHE A 14 6.40 31.29 -13.45
N PHE A 15 6.14 31.94 -12.29
CA PHE A 15 6.34 31.32 -10.98
C PHE A 15 5.31 30.23 -10.63
N LEU A 16 4.13 30.26 -11.24
CA LEU A 16 3.08 29.23 -11.00
C LEU A 16 3.36 27.90 -11.72
N GLN A 17 4.28 27.86 -12.67
CA GLN A 17 4.64 26.62 -13.39
C GLN A 17 5.69 25.75 -12.69
N SER A 18 6.22 26.19 -11.54
CA SER A 18 7.33 25.52 -10.83
C SER A 18 6.89 24.35 -9.92
N CYS A 19 5.61 24.05 -9.80
CA CYS A 19 5.15 22.84 -9.11
C CYS A 19 5.19 21.64 -10.07
N GLY A 20 6.36 21.10 -10.29
CA GLY A 20 6.56 19.79 -10.97
C GLY A 20 6.05 18.66 -10.13
N PHE A 21 4.72 18.52 -9.96
CA PHE A 21 4.11 17.35 -9.35
C PHE A 21 4.35 16.14 -10.28
N GLN A 22 5.34 15.34 -9.94
CA GLN A 22 5.55 14.05 -10.58
C GLN A 22 4.69 13.01 -9.85
N PRO A 23 3.70 12.38 -10.50
CA PRO A 23 2.94 11.31 -9.87
C PRO A 23 3.90 10.17 -9.48
N LEU A 24 3.84 9.76 -8.23
CA LEU A 24 4.68 8.68 -7.68
C LEU A 24 4.40 7.33 -8.39
N TYR A 25 3.19 7.20 -8.93
CA TYR A 25 2.72 6.01 -9.65
C TYR A 25 2.74 6.26 -11.17
N ASN A 26 3.90 6.13 -11.77
CA ASN A 26 3.98 5.89 -13.20
C ASN A 26 3.99 4.37 -13.43
N ILE A 27 3.39 3.89 -14.52
CA ILE A 27 3.36 2.47 -14.92
C ILE A 27 4.79 1.89 -14.96
N GLU A 28 5.78 2.71 -15.29
CA GLU A 28 7.20 2.34 -15.30
C GLU A 28 7.78 2.07 -13.90
N SER A 29 7.24 2.70 -12.86
CA SER A 29 7.76 2.56 -11.48
C SER A 29 7.47 1.19 -10.87
N LEU A 30 6.50 0.44 -11.41
CA LEU A 30 6.10 -0.90 -10.96
C LEU A 30 6.46 -1.99 -11.99
N SER A 31 7.24 -1.68 -13.03
CA SER A 31 7.75 -2.67 -13.98
C SER A 31 8.99 -3.39 -13.44
N GLY A 32 9.20 -4.63 -13.81
CA GLY A 32 10.35 -5.44 -13.38
C GLY A 32 10.17 -6.07 -12.00
N PHE A 33 8.95 -6.19 -11.51
CA PHE A 33 8.64 -6.90 -10.30
C PHE A 33 7.74 -8.11 -10.59
N ILE A 34 7.99 -9.20 -9.87
CA ILE A 34 7.18 -10.42 -9.85
C ILE A 34 6.85 -10.70 -8.39
N VAL A 35 5.60 -11.00 -8.07
CA VAL A 35 5.21 -11.41 -6.73
C VAL A 35 5.08 -12.93 -6.66
N ASN A 36 5.69 -13.54 -5.66
CA ASN A 36 5.54 -14.95 -5.39
C ASN A 36 4.18 -15.25 -4.76
N GLU A 37 3.58 -16.37 -5.16
CA GLU A 37 2.37 -16.87 -4.51
C GLU A 37 2.65 -17.13 -3.02
N PRO A 38 1.75 -16.68 -2.11
CA PRO A 38 2.00 -16.84 -0.67
C PRO A 38 1.92 -18.31 -0.25
N ASN A 39 2.79 -18.72 0.66
CA ASN A 39 2.77 -20.07 1.24
C ASN A 39 1.49 -20.34 2.03
N ASN A 40 1.01 -19.33 2.76
CA ASN A 40 -0.27 -19.38 3.47
C ASN A 40 -1.36 -18.79 2.56
N LYS A 41 -2.29 -19.63 2.09
CA LYS A 41 -3.41 -19.24 1.20
C LYS A 41 -4.62 -18.74 1.99
N SER A 42 -4.42 -17.90 3.00
CA SER A 42 -5.54 -17.21 3.64
C SER A 42 -6.24 -16.26 2.66
N GLU A 43 -7.49 -15.92 2.91
CA GLU A 43 -8.25 -14.98 2.08
C GLU A 43 -7.51 -13.66 1.90
N SER A 44 -7.01 -13.08 3.00
CA SER A 44 -6.25 -11.82 2.96
C SER A 44 -4.96 -11.94 2.16
N SER A 45 -4.23 -13.04 2.28
CA SER A 45 -3.00 -13.25 1.51
C SER A 45 -3.27 -13.35 0.00
N LEU A 46 -4.39 -13.98 -0.39
CA LEU A 46 -4.81 -14.06 -1.78
C LEU A 46 -5.27 -12.71 -2.34
N ILE A 47 -5.95 -11.87 -1.53
CA ILE A 47 -6.34 -10.52 -1.92
C ILE A 47 -5.10 -9.66 -2.16
N ILE A 48 -4.12 -9.70 -1.24
CA ILE A 48 -2.85 -8.96 -1.39
C ILE A 48 -2.10 -9.45 -2.63
N TYR A 49 -1.95 -10.76 -2.80
CA TYR A 49 -1.29 -11.35 -3.96
C TYR A 49 -1.91 -10.86 -5.27
N LYS A 50 -3.23 -11.01 -5.44
CA LYS A 50 -3.94 -10.56 -6.65
C LYS A 50 -3.83 -9.04 -6.87
N GLY A 51 -3.89 -8.26 -5.78
CA GLY A 51 -3.78 -6.79 -5.84
C GLY A 51 -2.38 -6.30 -6.22
N LEU A 52 -1.34 -7.04 -5.86
CA LEU A 52 0.02 -6.79 -6.30
C LEU A 52 0.26 -7.32 -7.71
N ASP A 53 -0.06 -8.57 -8.00
CA ASP A 53 0.13 -9.23 -9.29
C ASP A 53 -0.54 -8.46 -10.43
N GLY A 54 -1.76 -8.00 -10.23
CA GLY A 54 -2.49 -7.18 -11.21
C GLY A 54 -1.88 -5.78 -11.47
N ALA A 55 -0.99 -5.30 -10.59
CA ALA A 55 -0.36 -3.99 -10.72
C ALA A 55 1.11 -4.07 -11.19
N LEU A 56 1.78 -5.17 -10.90
CA LEU A 56 3.18 -5.38 -11.22
C LEU A 56 3.30 -5.90 -12.67
N LYS A 57 4.36 -5.49 -13.36
CA LYS A 57 4.62 -5.91 -14.74
C LYS A 57 6.03 -6.48 -14.83
N PRO A 58 6.19 -7.79 -14.98
CA PRO A 58 7.50 -8.38 -15.21
C PRO A 58 8.12 -7.85 -16.51
N LEU A 59 9.42 -7.74 -16.52
CA LEU A 59 10.19 -7.47 -17.76
C LEU A 59 10.38 -8.79 -18.52
N SER A 60 10.46 -8.71 -19.85
CA SER A 60 10.76 -9.87 -20.71
C SER A 60 12.20 -10.37 -20.56
N THR A 61 13.04 -9.64 -19.85
CA THR A 61 14.43 -9.99 -19.54
C THR A 61 14.53 -10.58 -18.14
N SER A 62 15.45 -11.53 -17.91
CA SER A 62 15.68 -12.22 -16.63
C SER A 62 16.23 -11.30 -15.51
N ASN A 63 15.91 -10.02 -15.52
CA ASN A 63 16.38 -9.06 -14.52
C ASN A 63 15.22 -8.48 -13.71
N ASN A 64 14.35 -9.38 -13.24
CA ASN A 64 13.22 -9.00 -12.40
C ASN A 64 13.60 -9.02 -10.91
N PHE A 65 12.82 -8.33 -10.12
CA PHE A 65 12.81 -8.37 -8.67
C PHE A 65 11.68 -9.27 -8.20
N ILE A 66 12.00 -10.27 -7.41
CA ILE A 66 11.03 -11.22 -6.84
C ILE A 66 10.60 -10.71 -5.47
N ILE A 67 9.30 -10.57 -5.26
CA ILE A 67 8.70 -10.14 -4.00
C ILE A 67 8.12 -11.36 -3.31
N SER A 68 8.52 -11.59 -2.06
CA SER A 68 7.90 -12.56 -1.16
C SER A 68 7.35 -11.84 0.05
N PHE A 69 6.19 -12.24 0.56
CA PHE A 69 5.56 -11.58 1.69
C PHE A 69 4.94 -12.58 2.67
N THR A 70 4.80 -12.13 3.91
CA THR A 70 4.06 -12.79 4.99
C THR A 70 3.07 -11.82 5.60
N ILE A 71 1.93 -12.33 6.05
CA ILE A 71 0.85 -11.55 6.66
C ILE A 71 0.64 -11.99 8.11
N ASP A 72 0.40 -11.03 8.98
CA ASP A 72 -0.05 -11.21 10.35
C ASP A 72 -1.31 -10.36 10.58
N GLU A 73 -2.36 -10.98 11.12
CA GLU A 73 -3.65 -10.34 11.41
C GLU A 73 -3.90 -10.38 12.90
N GLN A 74 -4.13 -9.23 13.51
CA GLN A 74 -4.41 -9.09 14.94
C GLN A 74 -5.78 -8.46 15.14
N PHE A 75 -6.54 -9.02 16.08
CA PHE A 75 -7.85 -8.55 16.46
C PHE A 75 -7.81 -8.19 17.95
N GLU A 76 -8.22 -6.98 18.28
CA GLU A 76 -8.20 -6.48 19.65
C GLU A 76 -9.56 -5.88 20.01
N ASP A 77 -10.06 -6.25 21.17
CA ASP A 77 -11.27 -5.64 21.74
C ASP A 77 -10.88 -4.34 22.46
N ILE A 78 -11.46 -3.25 22.03
CA ILE A 78 -11.25 -1.92 22.61
C ILE A 78 -12.58 -1.35 23.09
N ASP A 79 -12.54 -0.41 24.04
CA ASP A 79 -13.74 0.19 24.62
C ASP A 79 -14.65 -0.86 25.30
N ILE A 80 -14.12 -1.62 26.25
CA ILE A 80 -14.86 -2.57 27.07
C ILE A 80 -15.58 -1.79 28.17
N ARG A 81 -16.91 -1.93 28.25
CA ARG A 81 -17.72 -1.31 29.32
C ARG A 81 -17.68 -2.13 30.61
N GLU A 82 -18.13 -1.52 31.72
CA GLU A 82 -18.26 -2.18 33.01
C GLU A 82 -19.18 -3.42 32.97
N ASP A 83 -20.14 -3.49 32.03
CA ASP A 83 -21.00 -4.64 31.75
C ASP A 83 -20.36 -5.71 30.85
N GLU A 84 -19.02 -5.66 30.66
CA GLU A 84 -18.21 -6.57 29.84
C GLU A 84 -18.59 -6.55 28.34
N LYS A 85 -19.38 -5.59 27.89
CA LYS A 85 -19.71 -5.46 26.47
C LYS A 85 -18.63 -4.72 25.72
N VAL A 86 -18.09 -5.37 24.70
CA VAL A 86 -17.15 -4.78 23.74
C VAL A 86 -17.90 -3.86 22.79
N LEU A 87 -17.58 -2.56 22.79
CA LEU A 87 -18.20 -1.58 21.91
C LEU A 87 -17.47 -1.39 20.61
N ARG A 88 -16.15 -1.64 20.60
CA ARG A 88 -15.32 -1.46 19.42
C ARG A 88 -14.32 -2.60 19.30
N LYS A 89 -14.04 -3.00 18.06
CA LYS A 89 -12.95 -3.91 17.73
C LYS A 89 -11.96 -3.23 16.81
N ASN A 90 -10.69 -3.44 17.08
CA ASN A 90 -9.58 -3.03 16.22
C ASN A 90 -9.10 -4.23 15.42
N ILE A 91 -8.83 -4.00 14.14
CA ILE A 91 -8.16 -4.95 13.25
C ILE A 91 -6.85 -4.31 12.84
N ALA A 92 -5.74 -4.99 13.06
CA ALA A 92 -4.42 -4.60 12.58
C ALA A 92 -3.89 -5.68 11.64
N ILE A 93 -3.47 -5.28 10.45
CA ILE A 93 -2.84 -6.17 9.46
C ILE A 93 -1.43 -5.66 9.20
N SER A 94 -0.45 -6.51 9.51
CA SER A 94 0.96 -6.30 9.20
C SER A 94 1.37 -7.23 8.05
N VAL A 95 2.01 -6.66 7.04
CA VAL A 95 2.60 -7.39 5.92
C VAL A 95 4.08 -7.07 5.85
N LYS A 96 4.89 -8.07 6.13
CA LYS A 96 6.35 -8.00 5.93
C LYS A 96 6.67 -8.58 4.56
N PHE A 97 7.48 -7.88 3.79
CA PHE A 97 7.88 -8.33 2.47
C PHE A 97 9.38 -8.14 2.24
N SER A 98 9.94 -9.00 1.40
CA SER A 98 11.31 -8.90 0.96
C SER A 98 11.38 -8.87 -0.57
N ILE A 99 12.44 -8.22 -1.07
CA ILE A 99 12.74 -8.13 -2.50
C ILE A 99 14.07 -8.83 -2.73
N LYS A 100 14.07 -9.79 -3.66
CA LYS A 100 15.26 -10.50 -4.13
C LYS A 100 15.49 -10.24 -5.60
N LYS A 101 16.75 -10.31 -6.04
CA LYS A 101 17.04 -10.35 -7.48
C LYS A 101 16.76 -11.76 -8.01
N GLU A 102 16.18 -11.84 -9.18
CA GLU A 102 15.88 -13.12 -9.85
C GLU A 102 17.16 -13.94 -10.14
N ILE A 103 18.29 -13.27 -10.44
CA ILE A 103 19.55 -13.92 -10.84
C ILE A 103 20.31 -14.48 -9.66
N ASP A 104 20.46 -13.70 -8.60
CA ASP A 104 21.39 -14.01 -7.49
C ASP A 104 20.66 -14.52 -6.24
N GLU A 105 19.31 -14.50 -6.22
CA GLU A 105 18.47 -14.77 -5.05
C GLU A 105 18.83 -13.96 -3.79
N GLU A 106 19.69 -12.95 -3.95
CA GLU A 106 20.11 -12.07 -2.86
C GLU A 106 18.96 -11.19 -2.41
N GLU A 107 18.70 -11.17 -1.09
CA GLU A 107 17.74 -10.25 -0.50
C GLU A 107 18.35 -8.84 -0.42
N ILE A 108 17.79 -7.93 -1.18
CA ILE A 108 18.29 -6.56 -1.35
C ILE A 108 17.46 -5.51 -0.64
N PHE A 109 16.26 -5.86 -0.21
CA PHE A 109 15.38 -4.95 0.50
C PHE A 109 14.33 -5.72 1.31
N THR A 110 14.03 -5.22 2.50
CA THR A 110 12.89 -5.63 3.33
C THR A 110 12.03 -4.44 3.66
N GLY A 111 10.74 -4.64 3.66
CA GLY A 111 9.77 -3.61 4.02
C GLY A 111 8.64 -4.18 4.87
N GLU A 112 7.93 -3.30 5.52
CA GLU A 112 6.75 -3.63 6.31
C GLU A 112 5.64 -2.61 6.02
N SER A 113 4.40 -3.10 5.95
CA SER A 113 3.20 -2.28 5.90
C SER A 113 2.30 -2.70 7.06
N LEU A 114 2.06 -1.81 8.00
CA LEU A 114 1.18 -2.02 9.15
C LEU A 114 0.04 -1.01 9.07
N ILE A 115 -1.17 -1.51 8.90
CA ILE A 115 -2.39 -0.70 8.85
C ILE A 115 -3.38 -1.25 9.86
N SER A 116 -4.00 -0.36 10.62
CA SER A 116 -5.06 -0.72 11.57
C SER A 116 -6.28 0.17 11.39
N SER A 117 -7.44 -0.38 11.70
CA SER A 117 -8.72 0.33 11.72
C SER A 117 -9.67 -0.34 12.71
N ALA A 118 -10.57 0.44 13.26
CA ALA A 118 -11.55 -0.06 14.21
C ALA A 118 -12.97 0.10 13.67
N TYR A 119 -13.85 -0.80 14.08
CA TYR A 119 -15.29 -0.71 13.83
C TYR A 119 -16.08 -0.80 15.12
N ASN A 120 -17.26 -0.19 15.11
CA ASN A 120 -18.17 -0.24 16.24
C ASN A 120 -19.00 -1.53 16.19
N ARG A 121 -19.16 -2.16 17.36
CA ARG A 121 -20.06 -3.30 17.52
C ARG A 121 -21.45 -2.83 17.93
N VAL A 122 -22.44 -3.47 17.35
CA VAL A 122 -23.86 -3.28 17.64
C VAL A 122 -24.48 -4.59 18.12
N ALA A 123 -25.73 -4.57 18.59
CA ALA A 123 -26.42 -5.76 19.08
C ALA A 123 -26.66 -6.83 17.98
N GLU A 124 -26.73 -6.40 16.71
CA GLU A 124 -27.05 -7.26 15.58
C GLU A 124 -25.80 -8.00 15.07
N PRO A 125 -25.75 -9.36 15.15
CA PRO A 125 -24.56 -10.13 14.75
C PRO A 125 -24.18 -9.97 13.27
N TYR A 126 -25.17 -9.91 12.39
CA TYR A 126 -24.94 -9.77 10.95
C TYR A 126 -24.32 -8.40 10.61
N ALA A 127 -24.77 -7.33 11.25
CA ALA A 127 -24.20 -6.00 11.07
C ALA A 127 -22.73 -5.97 11.52
N ASN A 128 -22.39 -6.66 12.60
CA ASN A 128 -21.01 -6.78 13.07
C ASN A 128 -20.14 -7.54 12.06
N PHE A 129 -20.63 -8.63 11.49
CA PHE A 129 -19.90 -9.38 10.47
C PHE A 129 -19.61 -8.53 9.23
N ILE A 130 -20.61 -7.80 8.73
CA ILE A 130 -20.42 -6.90 7.58
C ILE A 130 -19.43 -5.77 7.90
N ALA A 131 -19.53 -5.17 9.10
CA ALA A 131 -18.61 -4.10 9.53
C ALA A 131 -17.15 -4.60 9.64
N GLU A 132 -16.96 -5.83 10.12
CA GLU A 132 -15.65 -6.48 10.18
C GLU A 132 -15.07 -6.70 8.79
N GLN A 133 -15.82 -7.31 7.87
CA GLN A 133 -15.41 -7.56 6.49
C GLN A 133 -15.06 -6.26 5.76
N ASP A 134 -15.94 -5.25 5.80
CA ASP A 134 -15.71 -3.96 5.15
C ASP A 134 -14.47 -3.24 5.72
N THR A 135 -14.24 -3.35 7.04
CA THR A 135 -13.04 -2.79 7.67
C THR A 135 -11.79 -3.51 7.21
N LYS A 136 -11.82 -4.85 7.16
CA LYS A 136 -10.72 -5.69 6.70
C LYS A 136 -10.38 -5.41 5.24
N ASP A 137 -11.37 -5.34 4.37
CA ASP A 137 -11.19 -5.05 2.95
C ASP A 137 -10.52 -3.69 2.72
N ARG A 138 -10.94 -2.66 3.46
CA ARG A 138 -10.29 -1.34 3.43
C ARG A 138 -8.84 -1.38 3.87
N ILE A 139 -8.54 -2.09 4.96
CA ILE A 139 -7.16 -2.25 5.43
C ILE A 139 -6.31 -2.93 4.36
N LEU A 140 -6.79 -4.02 3.75
CA LEU A 140 -6.08 -4.75 2.71
C LEU A 140 -5.79 -3.88 1.48
N LEU A 141 -6.75 -3.05 1.05
CA LEU A 141 -6.53 -2.09 -0.04
C LEU A 141 -5.43 -1.07 0.30
N LEU A 142 -5.44 -0.55 1.54
CA LEU A 142 -4.43 0.41 1.98
C LEU A 142 -3.05 -0.23 2.10
N VAL A 143 -2.95 -1.46 2.58
CA VAL A 143 -1.70 -2.24 2.63
C VAL A 143 -1.14 -2.43 1.22
N ILE A 144 -1.97 -2.85 0.25
CA ILE A 144 -1.55 -3.00 -1.15
C ILE A 144 -1.03 -1.67 -1.72
N GLN A 145 -1.69 -0.56 -1.44
CA GLN A 145 -1.25 0.76 -1.89
C GLN A 145 0.08 1.17 -1.24
N ASP A 146 0.25 0.89 0.04
CA ASP A 146 1.49 1.21 0.76
C ASP A 146 2.67 0.38 0.23
N ILE A 147 2.49 -0.93 0.03
CA ILE A 147 3.51 -1.78 -0.58
C ILE A 147 3.89 -1.26 -1.98
N LYS A 148 2.92 -0.95 -2.84
CA LYS A 148 3.19 -0.36 -4.17
C LYS A 148 4.01 0.93 -4.07
N ARG A 149 3.70 1.79 -3.11
CA ARG A 149 4.46 3.02 -2.85
C ARG A 149 5.91 2.71 -2.47
N GLN A 150 6.12 1.75 -1.56
CA GLN A 150 7.46 1.35 -1.13
C GLN A 150 8.27 0.75 -2.30
N LEU A 151 7.64 -0.08 -3.15
CA LEU A 151 8.27 -0.64 -4.36
C LEU A 151 8.67 0.45 -5.36
N ALA A 152 7.81 1.44 -5.58
CA ALA A 152 8.11 2.57 -6.47
C ALA A 152 9.29 3.41 -5.96
N LEU A 153 9.36 3.64 -4.64
CA LEU A 153 10.48 4.34 -4.00
C LEU A 153 11.78 3.51 -4.09
N PHE A 154 11.71 2.22 -3.82
CA PHE A 154 12.85 1.30 -3.99
C PHE A 154 13.42 1.40 -5.41
N LYS A 155 12.58 1.25 -6.43
CA LYS A 155 13.03 1.32 -7.82
C LYS A 155 13.65 2.66 -8.19
N LYS A 156 13.07 3.76 -7.74
CA LYS A 156 13.61 5.11 -7.95
C LYS A 156 15.02 5.26 -7.36
N ASN A 157 15.30 4.61 -6.23
CA ASN A 157 16.60 4.66 -5.58
C ASN A 157 17.65 3.75 -6.25
N GLN A 158 17.22 2.68 -6.93
CA GLN A 158 18.11 1.81 -7.72
C GLN A 158 18.56 2.44 -9.05
N GLY A 159 17.82 3.42 -9.56
CA GLY A 159 18.13 4.12 -10.81
C GLY A 159 19.03 5.35 -10.67
N LYS A 160 19.57 5.60 -9.47
CA LYS A 160 20.56 6.65 -9.21
C LYS A 160 21.95 6.04 -9.06
#